data_75cf005c17fe929da9f24e8d30be6eed
#
_entry.id   75cf005c17fe929da9f24e8d30be6eed
#
_cell.length_a   1.000
_cell.length_b   1.000
_cell.length_c   1.000
_cell.angle_alpha   90.00
_cell.angle_beta   90.00
_cell.angle_gamma   90.00
#
_symmetry.space_group_name_H-M   'P 1'
#
loop_
_entity.id
_entity.type
_entity.pdbx_description
1 polymer ?
#
loop_
_entity_poly.entity_id
_entity_poly.type
_entity_poly.pdbx_seq_one_letter_code
_entity_poly.pdbx_strand_id
1 'polypeptide(L)'
;GVDTLELEVGYGLVRLVGGDLLDRIAMIRHQLASELGLVMPPVRIRDNMQLPPDRYRLKIRGATIDEGEVHPELLMAMDSGLAAGKLEGIPGVEPAFGLDATWIDPALRMRAETQNSTVVDPTSVIATHLTEVVRRHADELLTREEVGNLVEQLKQSAARLVEEVVPAQ
;
A
#
# COMPACT_ATOMS: atom_id res chain seq x y z
N GLY A 1 -23.14 6.19 5.99
CA GLY A 1 -22.09 7.18 5.88
C GLY A 1 -20.99 6.80 4.91
N VAL A 2 -20.12 7.74 4.66
CA VAL A 2 -19.00 7.55 3.75
C VAL A 2 -17.83 6.93 4.53
N ASP A 3 -17.23 5.87 3.97
CA ASP A 3 -16.05 5.25 4.56
C ASP A 3 -14.87 6.23 4.53
N THR A 4 -14.03 6.18 5.57
CA THR A 4 -12.88 7.09 5.65
C THR A 4 -11.87 6.81 4.55
N LEU A 5 -11.55 5.52 4.34
CA LEU A 5 -10.54 5.10 3.37
C LEU A 5 -11.10 3.96 2.52
N GLU A 6 -11.05 4.14 1.21
CA GLU A 6 -11.55 3.14 0.26
C GLU A 6 -10.52 2.85 -0.82
N LEU A 7 -10.50 1.59 -1.23
CA LEU A 7 -9.81 1.13 -2.43
C LEU A 7 -10.86 0.57 -3.39
N GLU A 8 -11.06 1.25 -4.51
CA GLU A 8 -11.90 0.74 -5.59
C GLU A 8 -11.04 0.07 -6.63
N VAL A 9 -11.43 -1.13 -7.07
CA VAL A 9 -10.66 -1.91 -8.03
C VAL A 9 -11.50 -2.22 -9.27
N GLY A 10 -10.85 -2.17 -10.44
CA GLY A 10 -11.44 -2.64 -11.67
C GLY A 10 -11.62 -4.14 -11.67
N TYR A 11 -12.42 -4.64 -12.59
CA TYR A 11 -12.78 -6.06 -12.65
C TYR A 11 -11.57 -7.00 -12.75
N GLY A 12 -10.53 -6.59 -13.48
CA GLY A 12 -9.31 -7.39 -13.65
C GLY A 12 -8.51 -7.58 -12.35
N LEU A 13 -8.78 -6.77 -11.32
CA LEU A 13 -8.02 -6.79 -10.08
C LEU A 13 -8.74 -7.51 -8.94
N VAL A 14 -9.97 -7.97 -9.17
CA VAL A 14 -10.78 -8.61 -8.11
C VAL A 14 -10.06 -9.82 -7.51
N ARG A 15 -9.32 -10.57 -8.31
CA ARG A 15 -8.59 -11.74 -7.82
C ARG A 15 -7.46 -11.39 -6.84
N LEU A 16 -6.89 -10.19 -6.94
CA LEU A 16 -5.83 -9.76 -6.02
C LEU A 16 -6.36 -9.47 -4.63
N VAL A 17 -7.63 -9.11 -4.53
CA VAL A 17 -8.26 -8.71 -3.25
C VAL A 17 -8.45 -9.90 -2.32
N GLY A 18 -8.69 -11.09 -2.86
CA GLY A 18 -9.15 -12.26 -2.12
C GLY A 18 -8.16 -12.92 -1.17
N GLY A 19 -6.96 -12.41 -0.99
CA GLY A 19 -5.98 -13.08 -0.13
C GLY A 19 -4.83 -12.17 0.23
N ASP A 20 -3.80 -12.15 -0.59
CA ASP A 20 -2.54 -11.47 -0.30
C ASP A 20 -2.69 -9.97 -0.02
N LEU A 21 -3.56 -9.27 -0.74
CA LEU A 21 -3.76 -7.83 -0.54
C LEU A 21 -4.33 -7.52 0.85
N LEU A 22 -5.29 -8.30 1.33
CA LEU A 22 -5.86 -8.09 2.68
C LEU A 22 -4.79 -8.30 3.75
N ASP A 23 -3.95 -9.32 3.62
CA ASP A 23 -2.86 -9.57 4.54
C ASP A 23 -1.84 -8.42 4.53
N ARG A 24 -1.52 -7.91 3.35
CA ARG A 24 -0.62 -6.77 3.20
C ARG A 24 -1.18 -5.51 3.84
N ILE A 25 -2.47 -5.24 3.69
CA ILE A 25 -3.11 -4.11 4.34
C ILE A 25 -3.04 -4.22 5.86
N ALA A 26 -3.26 -5.42 6.40
CA ALA A 26 -3.13 -5.65 7.83
C ALA A 26 -1.70 -5.37 8.32
N MET A 27 -0.69 -5.78 7.57
CA MET A 27 0.70 -5.49 7.88
C MET A 27 0.99 -3.99 7.83
N ILE A 28 0.47 -3.28 6.85
CA ILE A 28 0.63 -1.82 6.72
C ILE A 28 0.04 -1.11 7.94
N ARG A 29 -1.15 -1.50 8.36
CA ARG A 29 -1.81 -0.91 9.53
C ARG A 29 -0.94 -1.05 10.78
N HIS A 30 -0.38 -2.23 10.96
CA HIS A 30 0.52 -2.51 12.08
C HIS A 30 1.80 -1.69 12.00
N GLN A 31 2.40 -1.62 10.82
CA GLN A 31 3.65 -0.90 10.59
C GLN A 31 3.49 0.60 10.81
N LEU A 32 2.41 1.21 10.28
CA LEU A 32 2.14 2.63 10.47
C LEU A 32 1.89 2.98 11.93
N ALA A 33 1.22 2.08 12.67
CA ALA A 33 1.01 2.28 14.10
C ALA A 33 2.34 2.29 14.85
N SER A 34 3.25 1.39 14.53
CA SER A 34 4.54 1.31 15.23
C SER A 34 5.54 2.38 14.80
N GLU A 35 5.56 2.79 13.52
CA GLU A 35 6.51 3.79 13.02
C GLU A 35 6.08 5.23 13.25
N LEU A 36 4.81 5.54 13.02
CA LEU A 36 4.29 6.90 13.02
C LEU A 36 3.32 7.17 14.16
N GLY A 37 2.97 6.15 14.94
CA GLY A 37 1.91 6.28 15.91
C GLY A 37 0.54 6.54 15.27
N LEU A 38 0.39 6.25 14.00
CA LEU A 38 -0.83 6.49 13.25
C LEU A 38 -1.74 5.28 13.29
N VAL A 39 -2.96 5.46 13.79
CA VAL A 39 -4.00 4.44 13.71
C VAL A 39 -4.70 4.57 12.38
N MET A 40 -4.36 3.68 11.46
CA MET A 40 -4.95 3.67 10.13
C MET A 40 -6.42 3.20 10.20
N PRO A 41 -7.37 3.94 9.61
CA PRO A 41 -8.76 3.49 9.57
C PRO A 41 -8.90 2.22 8.72
N PRO A 42 -9.97 1.45 8.92
CA PRO A 42 -10.25 0.30 8.07
C PRO A 42 -10.32 0.72 6.60
N VAL A 43 -9.77 -0.10 5.73
CA VAL A 43 -9.84 0.12 4.28
C VAL A 43 -11.04 -0.64 3.72
N ARG A 44 -11.99 0.11 3.17
CA ARG A 44 -13.12 -0.49 2.47
C ARG A 44 -12.69 -0.81 1.05
N ILE A 45 -12.80 -2.08 0.64
CA ILE A 45 -12.46 -2.50 -0.71
C ILE A 45 -13.75 -2.75 -1.48
N ARG A 46 -13.87 -2.13 -2.65
CA ARG A 46 -15.04 -2.27 -3.53
C ARG A 46 -14.60 -2.53 -4.95
N ASP A 47 -15.31 -3.41 -5.65
CA ASP A 47 -15.20 -3.51 -7.10
C ASP A 47 -16.00 -2.40 -7.75
N ASN A 48 -15.46 -1.82 -8.81
CA ASN A 48 -16.12 -0.78 -9.59
C ASN A 48 -16.02 -1.14 -11.08
N MET A 49 -17.14 -1.60 -11.63
CA MET A 49 -17.21 -2.04 -13.03
C MET A 49 -17.04 -0.92 -14.03
N GLN A 50 -17.13 0.34 -13.61
CA GLN A 50 -16.93 1.50 -14.47
C GLN A 50 -15.46 1.83 -14.66
N LEU A 51 -14.59 1.32 -13.78
CA LEU A 51 -13.15 1.49 -13.97
C LEU A 51 -12.62 0.57 -15.05
N PRO A 52 -11.59 1.00 -15.81
CA PRO A 52 -10.84 0.08 -16.65
C PRO A 52 -10.38 -1.14 -15.84
N PRO A 53 -10.33 -2.34 -16.44
CA PRO A 53 -10.14 -3.58 -15.68
C PRO A 53 -8.92 -3.62 -14.76
N ASP A 54 -7.81 -3.03 -15.17
CA ASP A 54 -6.55 -3.09 -14.42
C ASP A 54 -6.29 -1.84 -13.58
N ARG A 55 -7.27 -0.97 -13.47
CA ARG A 55 -7.16 0.25 -12.67
C ARG A 55 -7.76 0.14 -11.29
N TYR A 56 -7.23 0.95 -10.37
CA TYR A 56 -7.79 1.12 -9.04
C TYR A 56 -7.77 2.59 -8.64
N ARG A 57 -8.59 2.93 -7.65
CA ARG A 57 -8.66 4.27 -7.07
C ARG A 57 -8.53 4.20 -5.56
N LEU A 58 -7.84 5.17 -5.00
CA LEU A 58 -7.76 5.38 -3.56
C LEU A 58 -8.60 6.61 -3.22
N LYS A 59 -9.52 6.43 -2.27
CA LYS A 59 -10.45 7.48 -1.86
C LYS A 59 -10.36 7.77 -0.37
N ILE A 60 -10.41 9.04 -0.03
CA ILE A 60 -10.54 9.48 1.37
C ILE A 60 -11.84 10.25 1.48
N ARG A 61 -12.71 9.80 2.36
CA ARG A 61 -14.03 10.39 2.60
C ARG A 61 -14.82 10.67 1.32
N GLY A 62 -14.78 9.72 0.41
CA GLY A 62 -15.51 9.76 -0.85
C GLY A 62 -14.81 10.50 -1.97
N ALA A 63 -13.72 11.19 -1.72
CA ALA A 63 -12.97 11.90 -2.74
C ALA A 63 -11.82 11.04 -3.28
N THR A 64 -11.70 10.97 -4.60
CA THR A 64 -10.58 10.29 -5.24
C THR A 64 -9.31 11.08 -4.99
N ILE A 65 -8.35 10.46 -4.29
CA ILE A 65 -7.07 11.07 -3.97
C ILE A 65 -6.02 10.68 -5.00
N ASP A 66 -6.03 9.42 -5.42
CA ASP A 66 -5.05 8.93 -6.38
C ASP A 66 -5.58 7.70 -7.12
N GLU A 67 -4.92 7.38 -8.23
CA GLU A 67 -5.26 6.25 -9.06
C GLU A 67 -3.99 5.53 -9.47
N GLY A 68 -4.12 4.26 -9.84
CA GLY A 68 -3.01 3.49 -10.36
C GLY A 68 -3.49 2.38 -11.28
N GLU A 69 -2.53 1.75 -11.92
CA GLU A 69 -2.77 0.62 -12.81
C GLU A 69 -1.75 -0.47 -12.50
N VAL A 70 -2.23 -1.70 -12.37
CA VAL A 70 -1.35 -2.87 -12.21
C VAL A 70 -1.82 -3.97 -13.14
N HIS A 71 -0.89 -4.81 -13.59
CA HIS A 71 -1.18 -5.96 -14.42
C HIS A 71 -1.07 -7.22 -13.58
N PRO A 72 -2.21 -7.88 -13.23
CA PRO A 72 -2.22 -8.98 -12.25
C PRO A 72 -1.35 -10.17 -12.62
N GLU A 73 -1.13 -10.39 -13.91
CA GLU A 73 -0.36 -11.53 -14.41
C GLU A 73 1.13 -11.22 -14.65
N LEU A 74 1.55 -9.98 -14.42
CA LEU A 74 2.89 -9.51 -14.69
C LEU A 74 3.59 -9.07 -13.40
N LEU A 75 4.88 -8.75 -13.52
CA LEU A 75 5.68 -8.17 -12.45
C LEU A 75 6.14 -6.79 -12.87
N MET A 76 6.25 -5.87 -11.91
CA MET A 76 6.79 -4.54 -12.19
C MET A 76 8.28 -4.53 -11.95
N ALA A 77 9.04 -4.16 -12.99
CA ALA A 77 10.47 -3.96 -12.91
C ALA A 77 10.75 -2.45 -12.92
N MET A 78 11.44 -1.98 -11.88
CA MET A 78 11.82 -0.57 -11.75
C MET A 78 13.30 -0.42 -11.97
N ASP A 79 13.66 0.57 -12.79
CA ASP A 79 15.04 0.93 -13.01
C ASP A 79 15.56 1.81 -11.87
N SER A 80 16.61 1.37 -11.21
CA SER A 80 17.24 2.12 -10.12
C SER A 80 18.22 3.20 -10.61
N GLY A 81 18.30 3.43 -11.92
CA GLY A 81 19.31 4.30 -12.53
C GLY A 81 20.60 3.57 -12.88
N LEU A 82 20.73 2.32 -12.46
CA LEU A 82 21.90 1.48 -12.71
C LEU A 82 21.59 0.29 -13.62
N ALA A 83 20.38 0.24 -14.17
CA ALA A 83 19.95 -0.88 -14.99
C ALA A 83 20.74 -0.93 -16.31
N ALA A 84 21.23 -2.11 -16.62
CA ALA A 84 22.01 -2.37 -17.83
C ALA A 84 21.12 -3.09 -18.85
N GLY A 85 20.51 -2.32 -19.75
CA GLY A 85 19.72 -2.86 -20.84
C GLY A 85 18.23 -2.63 -20.70
N LYS A 86 17.51 -2.93 -21.76
CA LYS A 86 16.09 -2.71 -21.89
C LYS A 86 15.34 -4.03 -21.68
N LEU A 87 14.26 -3.97 -20.91
CA LEU A 87 13.41 -5.13 -20.70
C LEU A 87 12.20 -5.06 -21.61
N GLU A 88 11.82 -6.20 -22.18
CA GLU A 88 10.58 -6.33 -22.93
C GLU A 88 9.39 -6.33 -21.97
N GLY A 89 8.39 -5.54 -22.29
CA GLY A 89 7.19 -5.50 -21.48
C GLY A 89 6.33 -4.29 -21.79
N ILE A 90 5.38 -4.04 -20.92
CA ILE A 90 4.46 -2.93 -21.04
C ILE A 90 4.99 -1.75 -20.22
N PRO A 91 5.20 -0.58 -20.86
CA PRO A 91 5.60 0.61 -20.09
C PRO A 91 4.56 0.96 -19.02
N GLY A 92 5.05 1.33 -17.85
CA GLY A 92 4.19 1.70 -16.74
C GLY A 92 4.86 2.68 -15.81
N VAL A 93 4.15 3.00 -14.74
CA VAL A 93 4.62 3.94 -13.73
C VAL A 93 4.42 3.30 -12.36
N GLU A 94 5.43 3.35 -11.52
CA GLU A 94 5.26 3.00 -10.11
C GLU A 94 4.49 4.16 -9.47
N PRO A 95 3.26 3.93 -8.97
CA PRO A 95 2.33 5.02 -8.67
C PRO A 95 2.60 5.75 -7.36
N ALA A 96 3.30 5.15 -6.41
CA ALA A 96 3.58 5.81 -5.13
C ALA A 96 4.53 7.00 -5.29
N PHE A 97 5.55 6.84 -6.14
CA PHE A 97 6.61 7.83 -6.30
C PHE A 97 6.77 8.33 -7.74
N GLY A 98 5.96 7.84 -8.66
CA GLY A 98 5.98 8.28 -10.06
C GLY A 98 7.20 7.82 -10.84
N LEU A 99 7.80 6.70 -10.48
CA LEU A 99 9.00 6.18 -11.14
C LEU A 99 8.65 5.42 -12.42
N ASP A 100 9.47 5.57 -13.44
CA ASP A 100 9.32 4.79 -14.66
C ASP A 100 9.53 3.31 -14.36
N ALA A 101 8.68 2.48 -14.94
CA ALA A 101 8.70 1.04 -14.73
C ALA A 101 8.30 0.30 -16.00
N THR A 102 8.56 -0.99 -16.01
CA THR A 102 8.14 -1.89 -17.08
C THR A 102 7.44 -3.08 -16.45
N TRP A 103 6.26 -3.40 -16.94
CA TRP A 103 5.56 -4.63 -16.57
C TRP A 103 6.10 -5.77 -17.42
N ILE A 104 6.67 -6.77 -16.78
CA ILE A 104 7.37 -7.87 -17.43
C ILE A 104 6.71 -9.21 -17.16
N ASP A 105 6.91 -10.15 -18.06
CA ASP A 105 6.55 -11.54 -17.83
C ASP A 105 7.32 -12.06 -16.61
N PRO A 106 6.70 -12.84 -15.72
CA PRO A 106 7.39 -13.41 -14.55
C PRO A 106 8.64 -14.22 -14.89
N ALA A 107 8.68 -14.83 -16.08
CA ALA A 107 9.87 -15.56 -16.54
C ALA A 107 11.10 -14.67 -16.69
N LEU A 108 10.92 -13.36 -16.83
CA LEU A 108 12.02 -12.39 -16.98
C LEU A 108 12.54 -11.86 -15.64
N ARG A 109 12.00 -12.32 -14.51
CA ARG A 109 12.37 -11.81 -13.19
C ARG A 109 13.87 -11.86 -12.93
N MET A 110 14.47 -13.02 -13.12
CA MET A 110 15.91 -13.19 -12.86
C MET A 110 16.76 -12.30 -13.76
N ARG A 111 16.37 -12.18 -15.02
CA ARG A 111 17.06 -11.31 -15.97
C ARG A 111 16.99 -9.86 -15.54
N ALA A 112 15.82 -9.41 -15.11
CA ALA A 112 15.62 -8.04 -14.63
C ALA A 112 16.47 -7.77 -13.39
N GLU A 113 16.47 -8.67 -12.43
CA GLU A 113 17.25 -8.53 -11.19
C GLU A 113 18.76 -8.53 -11.50
N THR A 114 19.21 -9.36 -12.43
CA THR A 114 20.60 -9.38 -12.89
C THR A 114 21.00 -8.06 -13.53
N GLN A 115 20.06 -7.36 -14.16
CA GLN A 115 20.27 -6.04 -14.75
C GLN A 115 20.10 -4.89 -13.76
N ASN A 116 20.04 -5.20 -12.45
CA ASN A 116 19.87 -4.22 -11.37
C ASN A 116 18.51 -3.51 -11.35
N SER A 117 17.48 -4.14 -11.91
CA SER A 117 16.10 -3.68 -11.72
C SER A 117 15.54 -4.24 -10.42
N THR A 118 14.72 -3.45 -9.73
CA THR A 118 13.93 -3.92 -8.61
C THR A 118 12.63 -4.49 -9.15
N VAL A 119 12.30 -5.72 -8.79
CA VAL A 119 11.11 -6.41 -9.29
C VAL A 119 10.12 -6.63 -8.16
N VAL A 120 8.88 -6.19 -8.34
CA VAL A 120 7.81 -6.30 -7.36
C VAL A 120 6.54 -6.86 -7.99
N ASP A 121 5.73 -7.53 -7.17
CA ASP A 121 4.45 -8.07 -7.60
C ASP A 121 3.34 -7.00 -7.58
N PRO A 122 2.23 -7.21 -8.29
CA PRO A 122 1.14 -6.22 -8.36
C PRO A 122 0.55 -5.84 -6.99
N THR A 123 0.40 -6.81 -6.11
CA THR A 123 -0.11 -6.56 -4.76
C THR A 123 0.79 -5.63 -3.98
N SER A 124 2.11 -5.80 -4.10
CA SER A 124 3.10 -4.91 -3.46
C SER A 124 3.02 -3.49 -4.01
N VAL A 125 2.76 -3.34 -5.31
CA VAL A 125 2.60 -2.01 -5.92
C VAL A 125 1.41 -1.27 -5.28
N ILE A 126 0.27 -1.94 -5.17
CA ILE A 126 -0.93 -1.36 -4.54
C ILE A 126 -0.67 -1.03 -3.07
N ALA A 127 -0.05 -1.97 -2.35
CA ALA A 127 0.24 -1.80 -0.92
C ALA A 127 1.18 -0.62 -0.65
N THR A 128 2.23 -0.47 -1.45
CA THR A 128 3.16 0.66 -1.33
C THR A 128 2.46 1.99 -1.63
N HIS A 129 1.60 2.00 -2.65
CA HIS A 129 0.83 3.19 -3.01
C HIS A 129 -0.13 3.59 -1.89
N LEU A 130 -0.86 2.64 -1.34
CA LEU A 130 -1.76 2.88 -0.21
C LEU A 130 -0.99 3.43 1.00
N THR A 131 0.15 2.86 1.33
CA THR A 131 0.98 3.33 2.43
C THR A 131 1.40 4.78 2.23
N GLU A 132 1.83 5.13 1.04
CA GLU A 132 2.28 6.49 0.73
C GLU A 132 1.12 7.49 0.78
N VAL A 133 -0.05 7.13 0.27
CA VAL A 133 -1.24 7.98 0.33
C VAL A 133 -1.65 8.22 1.78
N VAL A 134 -1.64 7.19 2.62
CA VAL A 134 -1.96 7.32 4.04
C VAL A 134 -0.96 8.25 4.74
N ARG A 135 0.33 8.10 4.46
CA ARG A 135 1.35 8.98 5.03
C ARG A 135 1.17 10.44 4.63
N ARG A 136 0.91 10.70 3.35
CA ARG A 136 0.71 12.06 2.85
C ARG A 136 -0.53 12.74 3.40
N HIS A 137 -1.55 11.96 3.74
CA HIS A 137 -2.85 12.45 4.20
C HIS A 137 -3.12 12.12 5.66
N ALA A 138 -2.05 11.94 6.45
CA ALA A 138 -2.17 11.57 7.85
C ALA A 138 -3.05 12.56 8.64
N ASP A 139 -2.89 13.85 8.40
CA ASP A 139 -3.68 14.89 9.08
C ASP A 139 -5.17 14.77 8.78
N GLU A 140 -5.53 14.41 7.53
CA GLU A 140 -6.92 14.24 7.12
C GLU A 140 -7.53 12.95 7.67
N LEU A 141 -6.71 11.93 7.91
CA LEU A 141 -7.17 10.62 8.38
C LEU A 141 -7.35 10.57 9.88
N LEU A 142 -6.71 11.45 10.64
CA LEU A 142 -6.83 11.51 12.09
C LEU A 142 -7.92 12.49 12.50
N THR A 143 -8.90 12.00 13.27
CA THR A 143 -9.87 12.84 13.96
C THR A 143 -9.38 13.09 15.37
N ARG A 144 -10.07 13.96 16.12
CA ARG A 144 -9.76 14.19 17.54
C ARG A 144 -9.87 12.91 18.36
N GLU A 145 -10.85 12.08 18.07
CA GLU A 145 -11.03 10.80 18.75
C GLU A 145 -9.90 9.84 18.44
N GLU A 146 -9.49 9.77 17.17
CA GLU A 146 -8.38 8.92 16.74
C GLU A 146 -7.07 9.36 17.42
N VAL A 147 -6.84 10.66 17.52
CA VAL A 147 -5.68 11.19 18.26
C VAL A 147 -5.78 10.85 19.75
N GLY A 148 -6.96 11.00 20.34
CA GLY A 148 -7.20 10.62 21.73
C GLY A 148 -6.94 9.14 21.98
N ASN A 149 -7.43 8.28 21.11
CA ASN A 149 -7.19 6.84 21.18
C ASN A 149 -5.71 6.51 21.07
N LEU A 150 -5.00 7.19 20.18
CA LEU A 150 -3.58 6.99 20.02
C LEU A 150 -2.81 7.34 21.29
N VAL A 151 -3.11 8.48 21.89
CA VAL A 151 -2.49 8.89 23.16
C VAL A 151 -2.76 7.86 24.25
N GLU A 152 -3.99 7.36 24.35
CA GLU A 152 -4.34 6.35 25.33
C GLU A 152 -3.60 5.03 25.11
N GLN A 153 -3.47 4.59 23.85
CA GLN A 153 -2.71 3.41 23.51
C GLN A 153 -1.23 3.55 23.87
N LEU A 154 -0.65 4.72 23.62
CA LEU A 154 0.74 5.00 23.98
C LEU A 154 0.94 4.96 25.50
N LYS A 155 0.02 5.51 26.27
CA LYS A 155 0.05 5.46 27.72
C LYS A 155 -0.01 4.02 28.24
N GLN A 156 -0.90 3.20 27.68
CA GLN A 156 -1.01 1.81 28.04
C GLN A 156 0.25 1.02 27.71
N SER A 157 0.86 1.27 26.56
CA SER A 157 2.11 0.64 26.16
C SER A 157 3.25 1.04 27.08
N ALA A 158 3.36 2.31 27.44
CA ALA A 158 4.36 2.80 28.37
C ALA A 158 4.19 2.18 29.75
N ALA A 159 2.95 2.09 30.24
CA ALA A 159 2.64 1.49 31.52
C ALA A 159 3.05 0.01 31.56
N ARG A 160 2.76 -0.75 30.49
CA ARG A 160 3.15 -2.15 30.39
C ARG A 160 4.67 -2.33 30.37
N LEU A 161 5.37 -1.45 29.68
CA LEU A 161 6.83 -1.48 29.66
C LEU A 161 7.43 -1.25 31.05
N VAL A 162 6.87 -0.31 31.81
CA VAL A 162 7.32 -0.06 33.18
C VAL A 162 7.07 -1.27 34.08
N GLU A 163 5.94 -1.93 33.95
CA GLU A 163 5.62 -3.14 34.71
C GLU A 163 6.58 -4.29 34.39
N GLU A 164 6.99 -4.41 33.14
CA GLU A 164 7.95 -5.45 32.71
C GLU A 164 9.37 -5.18 33.20
N VAL A 165 9.77 -3.92 33.28
CA VAL A 165 11.13 -3.53 33.66
C VAL A 165 11.29 -3.47 35.18
N VAL A 166 10.26 -3.09 35.91
CA VAL A 166 10.27 -3.00 37.37
C VAL A 166 9.37 -4.09 37.93
N PRO A 167 9.93 -5.25 38.31
CA PRO A 167 9.11 -6.34 38.83
C PRO A 167 8.30 -5.89 40.04
N ALA A 168 7.06 -6.36 40.11
CA ALA A 168 6.23 -6.12 41.28
C ALA A 168 6.85 -6.80 42.52
N GLN A 169 6.97 -6.04 43.58
CA GLN A 169 7.48 -6.57 44.86
C GLN A 169 6.32 -7.17 45.65
#